data_ded56508ffcd7b86f2e0dcb9b27dbe5b
#
_entry.id   ded56508ffcd7b86f2e0dcb9b27dbe5b
#
_cell.length_a   1.000
_cell.length_b   1.000
_cell.length_c   1.000
_cell.angle_alpha   90.00
_cell.angle_beta   90.00
_cell.angle_gamma   90.00
#
_symmetry.space_group_name_H-M   'P 1'
#
loop_
_entity.id
_entity.type
_entity.pdbx_description
1 polymer ?
#
loop_
_entity_poly.entity_id
_entity_poly.type
_entity_poly.pdbx_seq_one_letter_code
_entity_poly.pdbx_strand_id
1 'polypeptide(L)'
;MSTWYYQNGNEQVGPVPDVEVQRLLQSGVLSEGTLVWCAGMPSWSAISTIKSFQVSLTPITAPPAVPTTTRGRLDEQKMIDRSENLAFAFVCVAAGIPLLFALGYVIATFGILLIVAGFVVLAMVLRNAMAFAHFRVNAVQVSPTQFPEIFQLASEFAVRLGRPLPEIYVQQDSLWNAFAMRLLGTPVVVLYSGVIDSILLKGDHRQLAFVVGHELGHHYAGHLGWKHFFASWGSWCIWPRLWYSRRREFTCDRYGLACAGSLEAAQRAICNMAVGAQLADRVNVHEATRQWSARRGEFFVRYRALYSTHPHTLDRLATLPAAAAELGVPA
;
A
#
# COMPACT_ATOMS: atom_id res chain seq x y z
N MET A 1 -24.12 21.95 22.76
CA MET A 1 -23.73 21.96 21.35
C MET A 1 -24.51 23.09 20.71
N SER A 2 -23.81 24.04 20.08
CA SER A 2 -24.48 25.17 19.42
C SER A 2 -25.05 24.67 18.09
N THR A 3 -26.23 25.18 17.76
CA THR A 3 -26.95 24.82 16.54
C THR A 3 -26.86 26.02 15.60
N TRP A 4 -26.29 25.80 14.42
CA TRP A 4 -25.97 26.85 13.47
C TRP A 4 -26.88 26.84 12.25
N TYR A 5 -27.04 28.01 11.68
CA TYR A 5 -27.64 28.23 10.36
C TYR A 5 -26.59 28.94 9.51
N TYR A 6 -26.51 28.61 8.24
CA TYR A 6 -25.63 29.29 7.28
C TYR A 6 -26.39 29.72 6.04
N GLN A 7 -25.88 30.75 5.38
CA GLN A 7 -26.47 31.28 4.16
C GLN A 7 -25.78 30.64 2.94
N ASN A 8 -26.57 29.99 2.09
CA ASN A 8 -26.11 29.45 0.81
C ASN A 8 -26.84 30.18 -0.33
N GLY A 9 -26.17 31.18 -0.95
CA GLY A 9 -26.83 32.12 -1.85
C GLY A 9 -27.92 32.92 -1.13
N ASN A 10 -29.16 32.80 -1.55
CA ASN A 10 -30.31 33.45 -0.93
C ASN A 10 -31.09 32.55 0.04
N GLU A 11 -30.66 31.35 0.27
CA GLU A 11 -31.36 30.40 1.14
C GLU A 11 -30.62 30.21 2.47
N GLN A 12 -31.41 30.12 3.56
CA GLN A 12 -30.92 29.76 4.88
C GLN A 12 -30.95 28.25 5.03
N VAL A 13 -29.82 27.65 5.35
CA VAL A 13 -29.67 26.21 5.59
C VAL A 13 -29.37 25.97 7.06
N GLY A 14 -30.01 25.01 7.65
CA GLY A 14 -29.85 24.61 9.06
C GLY A 14 -31.18 24.15 9.65
N PRO A 15 -31.17 23.67 10.88
CA PRO A 15 -30.09 23.69 11.89
C PRO A 15 -29.00 22.61 11.67
N VAL A 16 -27.75 22.99 11.82
CA VAL A 16 -26.58 22.09 11.71
C VAL A 16 -25.68 22.21 12.95
N PRO A 17 -25.02 21.13 13.40
CA PRO A 17 -24.10 21.19 14.52
C PRO A 17 -22.77 21.84 14.16
N ASP A 18 -21.99 22.31 15.15
CA ASP A 18 -20.68 22.93 14.99
C ASP A 18 -19.75 22.13 14.07
N VAL A 19 -19.70 20.79 14.26
CA VAL A 19 -18.85 19.87 13.51
C VAL A 19 -19.20 19.87 12.02
N GLU A 20 -20.46 19.98 11.68
CA GLU A 20 -20.89 20.00 10.29
C GLU A 20 -20.52 21.30 9.58
N VAL A 21 -20.63 22.45 10.29
CA VAL A 21 -20.14 23.74 9.75
C VAL A 21 -18.63 23.68 9.49
N GLN A 22 -17.86 23.10 10.41
CA GLN A 22 -16.42 22.89 10.25
C GLN A 22 -16.10 21.99 9.05
N ARG A 23 -16.84 20.89 8.88
CA ARG A 23 -16.67 19.96 7.76
C ARG A 23 -16.96 20.65 6.41
N LEU A 24 -18.02 21.43 6.33
CA LEU A 24 -18.39 22.17 5.13
C LEU A 24 -17.38 23.27 4.78
N LEU A 25 -16.78 23.90 5.80
CA LEU A 25 -15.71 24.87 5.62
C LEU A 25 -14.43 24.20 5.11
N GLN A 26 -14.03 23.06 5.69
CA GLN A 26 -12.86 22.29 5.25
C GLN A 26 -13.01 21.72 3.85
N SER A 27 -14.22 21.31 3.47
CA SER A 27 -14.50 20.80 2.12
C SER A 27 -14.63 21.91 1.06
N GLY A 28 -14.52 23.18 1.43
CA GLY A 28 -14.63 24.32 0.52
C GLY A 28 -16.08 24.62 0.06
N VAL A 29 -17.07 23.94 0.62
CA VAL A 29 -18.49 24.19 0.35
C VAL A 29 -18.93 25.53 0.97
N LEU A 30 -18.41 25.84 2.16
CA LEU A 30 -18.54 27.16 2.78
C LEU A 30 -17.21 27.91 2.66
N SER A 31 -17.30 29.23 2.50
CA SER A 31 -16.14 30.13 2.50
C SER A 31 -16.04 30.91 3.82
N GLU A 32 -14.89 31.49 4.08
CA GLU A 32 -14.66 32.35 5.25
C GLU A 32 -15.64 33.52 5.36
N GLY A 33 -16.13 33.99 4.21
CA GLY A 33 -17.12 35.07 4.12
C GLY A 33 -18.57 34.61 4.27
N THR A 34 -18.83 33.30 4.32
CA THR A 34 -20.20 32.79 4.46
C THR A 34 -20.79 33.23 5.78
N LEU A 35 -22.01 33.79 5.73
CA LEU A 35 -22.72 34.26 6.91
C LEU A 35 -23.30 33.08 7.68
N VAL A 36 -23.07 33.06 8.98
CA VAL A 36 -23.62 32.09 9.93
C VAL A 36 -24.32 32.76 11.08
N TRP A 37 -25.26 32.07 11.67
CA TRP A 37 -25.98 32.52 12.86
C TRP A 37 -26.30 31.35 13.78
N CYS A 38 -26.22 31.59 15.09
CA CYS A 38 -26.74 30.67 16.09
C CYS A 38 -27.57 31.41 17.13
N ALA A 39 -28.39 30.69 17.89
CA ALA A 39 -29.20 31.26 18.94
C ALA A 39 -28.37 32.04 19.96
N GLY A 40 -28.71 33.31 20.20
CA GLY A 40 -27.95 34.24 21.06
C GLY A 40 -27.09 35.24 20.32
N MET A 41 -26.91 35.13 19.00
CA MET A 41 -26.24 36.13 18.20
C MET A 41 -27.19 37.27 17.79
N PRO A 42 -26.77 38.53 17.86
CA PRO A 42 -27.59 39.69 17.51
C PRO A 42 -27.87 39.81 16.01
N SER A 43 -26.98 39.27 15.18
CA SER A 43 -27.07 39.30 13.71
C SER A 43 -26.24 38.19 13.08
N TRP A 44 -26.45 37.97 11.78
CA TRP A 44 -25.60 37.10 10.96
C TRP A 44 -24.16 37.65 10.91
N SER A 45 -23.17 36.78 11.04
CA SER A 45 -21.76 37.13 11.05
C SER A 45 -20.98 36.18 10.15
N ALA A 46 -19.91 36.69 9.52
CA ALA A 46 -19.05 35.86 8.70
C ALA A 46 -18.33 34.78 9.54
N ILE A 47 -18.16 33.59 8.99
CA ILE A 47 -17.48 32.47 9.67
C ILE A 47 -16.11 32.88 10.21
N SER A 48 -15.34 33.69 9.45
CA SER A 48 -14.03 34.22 9.85
C SER A 48 -14.04 35.03 11.15
N THR A 49 -15.20 35.56 11.57
CA THR A 49 -15.30 36.34 12.82
C THR A 49 -15.65 35.49 14.03
N ILE A 50 -16.02 34.22 13.84
CA ILE A 50 -16.46 33.33 14.91
C ILE A 50 -15.27 32.55 15.45
N LYS A 51 -14.88 32.80 16.70
CA LYS A 51 -13.70 32.19 17.35
C LYS A 51 -13.68 30.67 17.30
N SER A 52 -14.81 30.00 17.39
CA SER A 52 -14.91 28.54 17.33
C SER A 52 -14.54 27.95 15.97
N PHE A 53 -14.56 28.72 14.90
CA PHE A 53 -14.18 28.29 13.55
C PHE A 53 -12.82 28.84 13.10
N GLN A 54 -12.25 29.83 13.79
CA GLN A 54 -10.93 30.40 13.47
C GLN A 54 -9.77 29.38 13.64
N VAL A 55 -9.91 28.41 14.54
CA VAL A 55 -8.91 27.34 14.75
C VAL A 55 -8.84 26.38 13.55
N SER A 56 -9.90 26.27 12.78
CA SER A 56 -9.94 25.43 11.56
C SER A 56 -9.36 26.10 10.31
N LEU A 57 -9.09 27.42 10.39
CA LEU A 57 -8.53 28.22 9.29
C LEU A 57 -7.00 28.31 9.32
N THR A 58 -6.35 27.79 10.37
CA THR A 58 -4.90 27.61 10.26
C THR A 58 -4.65 26.67 9.08
N PRO A 59 -3.89 27.12 8.04
CA PRO A 59 -3.42 26.20 7.02
C PRO A 59 -2.86 24.97 7.75
N ILE A 60 -3.27 23.78 7.38
CA ILE A 60 -2.59 22.57 7.81
C ILE A 60 -1.13 22.86 7.44
N THR A 61 -0.35 23.31 8.41
CA THR A 61 1.09 23.41 8.23
C THR A 61 1.48 22.06 7.73
N ALA A 62 2.09 22.03 6.54
CA ALA A 62 2.58 20.80 5.96
C ALA A 62 3.18 19.97 7.10
N PRO A 63 2.80 18.71 7.27
CA PRO A 63 3.30 17.91 8.37
C PRO A 63 4.80 18.12 8.44
N PRO A 64 5.40 18.25 9.64
CA PRO A 64 6.82 18.56 9.77
C PRO A 64 7.54 17.63 8.82
N ALA A 65 8.29 18.21 7.88
CA ALA A 65 9.00 17.45 6.85
C ALA A 65 9.60 16.24 7.54
N VAL A 66 9.23 15.03 7.11
CA VAL A 66 9.84 13.80 7.62
C VAL A 66 11.32 14.11 7.62
N PRO A 67 12.01 14.10 8.78
CA PRO A 67 13.36 14.61 8.86
C PRO A 67 14.13 13.97 7.72
N THR A 68 14.51 14.76 6.74
CA THR A 68 15.44 14.39 5.68
C THR A 68 16.78 14.18 6.38
N THR A 69 16.84 13.11 7.16
CA THR A 69 18.15 12.58 7.48
C THR A 69 18.74 12.31 6.11
N THR A 70 19.88 12.91 5.84
CA THR A 70 20.79 12.58 4.74
C THR A 70 21.20 11.12 4.89
N ARG A 71 20.22 10.23 4.87
CA ARG A 71 20.45 8.79 4.81
C ARG A 71 21.04 8.53 3.42
N GLY A 72 22.28 8.08 3.39
CA GLY A 72 22.99 7.74 2.19
C GLY A 72 22.18 6.83 1.24
N ARG A 73 22.67 6.69 0.02
CA ARG A 73 22.06 5.79 -0.97
C ARG A 73 21.86 4.40 -0.36
N LEU A 74 20.65 3.87 -0.46
CA LEU A 74 20.32 2.55 0.05
C LEU A 74 20.96 1.46 -0.82
N ASP A 75 21.49 0.44 -0.16
CA ASP A 75 22.03 -0.76 -0.82
C ASP A 75 20.89 -1.75 -1.06
N GLU A 76 20.38 -1.78 -2.28
CA GLU A 76 19.28 -2.67 -2.68
C GLU A 76 19.59 -4.16 -2.46
N GLN A 77 20.87 -4.57 -2.54
CA GLN A 77 21.25 -5.98 -2.33
C GLN A 77 20.94 -6.47 -0.92
N LYS A 78 21.02 -5.57 0.07
CA LYS A 78 20.66 -5.90 1.46
C LYS A 78 19.16 -6.02 1.69
N MET A 79 18.33 -5.53 0.78
CA MET A 79 16.87 -5.61 0.88
C MET A 79 16.31 -6.92 0.33
N ILE A 80 17.03 -7.58 -0.59
CA ILE A 80 16.58 -8.84 -1.17
C ILE A 80 16.73 -9.98 -0.13
N ASP A 81 15.64 -10.71 0.09
CA ASP A 81 15.69 -11.91 0.95
C ASP A 81 16.65 -12.95 0.34
N ARG A 82 17.56 -13.47 1.15
CA ARG A 82 18.64 -14.38 0.69
C ARG A 82 18.10 -15.63 -0.01
N SER A 83 16.93 -16.10 0.38
CA SER A 83 16.30 -17.30 -0.20
C SER A 83 15.39 -17.01 -1.41
N GLU A 84 15.14 -15.73 -1.75
CA GLU A 84 14.29 -15.37 -2.88
C GLU A 84 14.85 -15.85 -4.22
N ASN A 85 16.14 -15.61 -4.47
CA ASN A 85 16.79 -16.02 -5.72
C ASN A 85 16.84 -17.56 -5.84
N LEU A 86 17.03 -18.26 -4.72
CA LEU A 86 16.99 -19.72 -4.70
C LEU A 86 15.58 -20.23 -5.01
N ALA A 87 14.57 -19.66 -4.37
CA ALA A 87 13.17 -20.00 -4.65
C ALA A 87 12.80 -19.71 -6.11
N PHE A 88 13.27 -18.59 -6.66
CA PHE A 88 13.08 -18.24 -8.06
C PHE A 88 13.77 -19.25 -8.99
N ALA A 89 14.97 -19.70 -8.70
CA ALA A 89 15.67 -20.73 -9.49
C ALA A 89 14.86 -22.03 -9.56
N PHE A 90 14.28 -22.49 -8.46
CA PHE A 90 13.40 -23.68 -8.45
C PHE A 90 12.17 -23.48 -9.34
N VAL A 91 11.57 -22.28 -9.31
CA VAL A 91 10.45 -21.95 -10.18
C VAL A 91 10.86 -21.96 -11.66
N CYS A 92 12.05 -21.44 -11.98
CA CYS A 92 12.58 -21.45 -13.36
C CYS A 92 12.81 -22.85 -13.89
N VAL A 93 13.38 -23.75 -13.05
CA VAL A 93 13.55 -25.17 -13.41
C VAL A 93 12.19 -25.83 -13.65
N ALA A 94 11.23 -25.60 -12.75
CA ALA A 94 9.87 -26.10 -12.90
C ALA A 94 9.17 -25.56 -14.15
N ALA A 95 9.41 -24.30 -14.53
CA ALA A 95 8.85 -23.68 -15.73
C ALA A 95 9.47 -24.22 -17.02
N GLY A 96 10.74 -24.61 -17.01
CA GLY A 96 11.47 -25.10 -18.18
C GLY A 96 10.90 -26.39 -18.76
N ILE A 97 10.46 -27.31 -17.88
CA ILE A 97 9.93 -28.62 -18.31
C ILE A 97 8.69 -28.49 -19.22
N PRO A 98 7.60 -27.82 -18.81
CA PRO A 98 6.43 -27.68 -19.67
C PRO A 98 6.71 -26.86 -20.93
N LEU A 99 7.67 -25.94 -20.89
CA LEU A 99 8.06 -25.16 -22.08
C LEU A 99 8.69 -26.07 -23.15
N LEU A 100 9.52 -27.04 -22.77
CA LEU A 100 10.08 -28.02 -23.69
C LEU A 100 9.01 -28.90 -24.31
N PHE A 101 8.05 -29.38 -23.51
CA PHE A 101 6.91 -30.17 -24.03
C PHE A 101 6.02 -29.30 -24.94
N ALA A 102 5.73 -28.06 -24.57
CA ALA A 102 4.94 -27.15 -25.39
C ALA A 102 5.62 -26.86 -26.74
N LEU A 103 6.94 -26.68 -26.76
CA LEU A 103 7.71 -26.48 -27.99
C LEU A 103 7.63 -27.70 -28.90
N GLY A 104 7.80 -28.91 -28.36
CA GLY A 104 7.64 -30.16 -29.11
C GLY A 104 6.24 -30.33 -29.71
N TYR A 105 5.21 -29.98 -28.93
CA TYR A 105 3.81 -30.04 -29.36
C TYR A 105 3.48 -28.94 -30.41
N VAL A 106 4.03 -27.73 -30.26
CA VAL A 106 3.88 -26.65 -31.26
C VAL A 106 4.50 -27.03 -32.59
N ILE A 107 5.67 -27.66 -32.60
CA ILE A 107 6.31 -28.17 -33.83
C ILE A 107 5.42 -29.24 -34.52
N ALA A 108 4.76 -30.09 -33.72
CA ALA A 108 3.89 -31.15 -34.24
C ALA A 108 2.51 -30.64 -34.72
N THR A 109 2.00 -29.55 -34.17
CA THR A 109 0.64 -29.01 -34.45
C THR A 109 0.65 -27.56 -34.98
N PHE A 110 1.66 -27.22 -35.73
CA PHE A 110 1.92 -25.90 -36.28
C PHE A 110 0.68 -25.27 -36.96
N GLY A 111 0.23 -24.11 -36.47
CA GLY A 111 -0.85 -23.28 -37.00
C GLY A 111 -1.99 -23.03 -36.01
N ILE A 112 -2.69 -24.06 -35.57
CA ILE A 112 -3.87 -23.91 -34.70
C ILE A 112 -3.46 -23.31 -33.33
N LEU A 113 -2.38 -23.83 -32.72
CA LEU A 113 -1.90 -23.33 -31.43
C LEU A 113 -1.42 -21.89 -31.47
N LEU A 114 -0.82 -21.41 -32.57
CA LEU A 114 -0.43 -20.02 -32.73
C LEU A 114 -1.65 -19.11 -32.77
N ILE A 115 -2.73 -19.53 -33.43
CA ILE A 115 -3.99 -18.78 -33.46
C ILE A 115 -4.59 -18.69 -32.05
N VAL A 116 -4.69 -19.82 -31.33
CA VAL A 116 -5.20 -19.86 -29.96
C VAL A 116 -4.33 -19.02 -29.02
N ALA A 117 -3.00 -19.14 -29.10
CA ALA A 117 -2.08 -18.32 -28.31
C ALA A 117 -2.26 -16.83 -28.60
N GLY A 118 -2.44 -16.45 -29.88
CA GLY A 118 -2.73 -15.09 -30.29
C GLY A 118 -4.01 -14.53 -29.65
N PHE A 119 -5.08 -15.31 -29.65
CA PHE A 119 -6.34 -14.94 -28.98
C PHE A 119 -6.18 -14.79 -27.47
N VAL A 120 -5.44 -15.70 -26.82
CA VAL A 120 -5.16 -15.63 -25.39
C VAL A 120 -4.36 -14.37 -25.04
N VAL A 121 -3.31 -14.07 -25.81
CA VAL A 121 -2.52 -12.84 -25.63
C VAL A 121 -3.38 -11.60 -25.83
N LEU A 122 -4.19 -11.57 -26.90
CA LEU A 122 -5.10 -10.44 -27.15
C LEU A 122 -6.09 -10.25 -25.98
N ALA A 123 -6.71 -11.33 -25.49
CA ALA A 123 -7.62 -11.28 -24.36
C ALA A 123 -6.92 -10.77 -23.09
N MET A 124 -5.67 -11.19 -22.84
CA MET A 124 -4.87 -10.68 -21.70
C MET A 124 -4.56 -9.20 -21.85
N VAL A 125 -4.18 -8.75 -23.05
CA VAL A 125 -3.91 -7.32 -23.32
C VAL A 125 -5.17 -6.49 -23.11
N LEU A 126 -6.30 -6.91 -23.69
CA LEU A 126 -7.59 -6.23 -23.52
C LEU A 126 -8.02 -6.18 -22.05
N ARG A 127 -7.93 -7.30 -21.32
CA ARG A 127 -8.22 -7.33 -19.88
C ARG A 127 -7.37 -6.33 -19.11
N ASN A 128 -6.06 -6.30 -19.38
CA ASN A 128 -5.14 -5.36 -18.72
C ASN A 128 -5.44 -3.91 -19.10
N ALA A 129 -5.77 -3.63 -20.36
CA ALA A 129 -6.17 -2.30 -20.81
C ALA A 129 -7.47 -1.84 -20.12
N MET A 130 -8.46 -2.72 -20.01
CA MET A 130 -9.71 -2.43 -19.29
C MET A 130 -9.48 -2.19 -17.79
N ALA A 131 -8.63 -3.00 -17.15
CA ALA A 131 -8.26 -2.80 -15.76
C ALA A 131 -7.56 -1.44 -15.56
N PHE A 132 -6.66 -1.07 -16.46
CA PHE A 132 -5.98 0.24 -16.41
C PHE A 132 -6.96 1.40 -16.59
N ALA A 133 -7.87 1.30 -17.57
CA ALA A 133 -8.91 2.30 -17.77
C ALA A 133 -9.81 2.42 -16.52
N HIS A 134 -10.17 1.28 -15.89
CA HIS A 134 -10.96 1.28 -14.67
C HIS A 134 -10.30 2.08 -13.54
N PHE A 135 -9.00 1.85 -13.28
CA PHE A 135 -8.28 2.60 -12.24
C PHE A 135 -8.20 4.09 -12.56
N ARG A 136 -7.93 4.46 -13.82
CA ARG A 136 -7.82 5.87 -14.23
C ARG A 136 -9.11 6.67 -14.09
N VAL A 137 -10.27 6.01 -14.12
CA VAL A 137 -11.57 6.69 -14.00
C VAL A 137 -12.23 6.52 -12.64
N ASN A 138 -11.84 5.52 -11.84
CA ASN A 138 -12.46 5.22 -10.54
C ASN A 138 -11.51 5.42 -9.34
N ALA A 139 -10.25 5.72 -9.59
CA ALA A 139 -9.27 5.98 -8.55
C ALA A 139 -8.66 7.37 -8.73
N VAL A 140 -8.19 7.96 -7.63
CA VAL A 140 -7.55 9.27 -7.62
C VAL A 140 -6.05 9.10 -7.69
N GLN A 141 -5.41 9.70 -8.69
CA GLN A 141 -3.97 9.64 -8.84
C GLN A 141 -3.26 10.51 -7.80
N VAL A 142 -2.23 9.96 -7.17
CA VAL A 142 -1.35 10.67 -6.23
C VAL A 142 -0.41 11.58 -7.00
N SER A 143 -0.33 12.84 -6.58
CA SER A 143 0.51 13.86 -7.19
C SER A 143 1.00 14.86 -6.12
N PRO A 144 1.90 15.79 -6.45
CA PRO A 144 2.32 16.84 -5.48
C PRO A 144 1.18 17.69 -4.94
N THR A 145 0.06 17.79 -5.67
CA THR A 145 -1.13 18.56 -5.29
C THR A 145 -2.29 17.69 -4.82
N GLN A 146 -2.15 16.36 -4.95
CA GLN A 146 -3.18 15.39 -4.60
C GLN A 146 -2.56 14.29 -3.74
N PHE A 147 -2.88 14.24 -2.46
CA PHE A 147 -2.24 13.39 -1.46
C PHE A 147 -0.72 13.62 -1.34
N PRO A 148 -0.30 14.89 -1.05
CA PRO A 148 1.11 15.28 -1.05
C PRO A 148 1.98 14.44 -0.10
N GLU A 149 1.43 13.99 1.03
CA GLU A 149 2.14 13.15 1.99
C GLU A 149 2.55 11.80 1.37
N ILE A 150 1.64 11.15 0.65
CA ILE A 150 1.91 9.87 -0.03
C ILE A 150 2.92 10.09 -1.15
N PHE A 151 2.72 11.17 -1.94
CA PHE A 151 3.62 11.52 -3.02
C PHE A 151 5.05 11.76 -2.52
N GLN A 152 5.20 12.53 -1.44
CA GLN A 152 6.49 12.86 -0.86
C GLN A 152 7.20 11.60 -0.36
N LEU A 153 6.53 10.77 0.47
CA LEU A 153 7.08 9.52 0.99
C LEU A 153 7.57 8.60 -0.13
N ALA A 154 6.75 8.41 -1.16
CA ALA A 154 7.09 7.54 -2.28
C ALA A 154 8.24 8.11 -3.13
N SER A 155 8.22 9.42 -3.39
CA SER A 155 9.25 10.12 -4.18
C SER A 155 10.61 10.10 -3.48
N GLU A 156 10.66 10.41 -2.19
CA GLU A 156 11.90 10.37 -1.41
C GLU A 156 12.50 8.97 -1.39
N PHE A 157 11.66 7.95 -1.23
CA PHE A 157 12.13 6.57 -1.24
C PHE A 157 12.63 6.13 -2.62
N ALA A 158 11.92 6.51 -3.69
CA ALA A 158 12.35 6.26 -5.07
C ALA A 158 13.71 6.91 -5.37
N VAL A 159 13.89 8.17 -4.97
CA VAL A 159 15.17 8.92 -5.12
C VAL A 159 16.30 8.24 -4.35
N ARG A 160 16.06 7.80 -3.10
CA ARG A 160 17.07 7.09 -2.28
C ARG A 160 17.54 5.77 -2.92
N LEU A 161 16.68 5.12 -3.69
CA LEU A 161 16.99 3.90 -4.44
C LEU A 161 17.54 4.17 -5.84
N GLY A 162 17.45 5.42 -6.34
CA GLY A 162 17.79 5.75 -7.72
C GLY A 162 16.84 5.10 -8.73
N ARG A 163 15.58 4.92 -8.36
CA ARG A 163 14.55 4.25 -9.18
C ARG A 163 13.45 5.23 -9.60
N PRO A 164 12.80 5.03 -10.76
CA PRO A 164 11.65 5.83 -11.15
C PRO A 164 10.46 5.56 -10.23
N LEU A 165 9.68 6.61 -9.96
CA LEU A 165 8.45 6.49 -9.19
C LEU A 165 7.35 5.86 -10.06
N PRO A 166 6.68 4.78 -9.60
CA PRO A 166 5.48 4.24 -10.24
C PRO A 166 4.30 5.22 -10.18
N GLU A 167 3.30 5.03 -11.03
CA GLU A 167 2.02 5.70 -10.84
C GLU A 167 1.34 5.14 -9.60
N ILE A 168 0.89 6.03 -8.69
CA ILE A 168 0.20 5.65 -7.46
C ILE A 168 -1.23 6.15 -7.52
N TYR A 169 -2.18 5.29 -7.19
CA TYR A 169 -3.60 5.61 -7.15
C TYR A 169 -4.18 5.28 -5.79
N VAL A 170 -5.11 6.12 -5.34
CA VAL A 170 -5.96 5.87 -4.16
C VAL A 170 -7.35 5.51 -4.64
N GLN A 171 -7.85 4.38 -4.18
CA GLN A 171 -9.20 3.90 -4.50
C GLN A 171 -9.99 3.63 -3.22
N GLN A 172 -11.30 3.90 -3.26
CA GLN A 172 -12.15 3.61 -2.13
C GLN A 172 -12.33 2.08 -1.99
N ASP A 173 -11.94 1.57 -0.84
CA ASP A 173 -12.32 0.25 -0.35
C ASP A 173 -12.17 0.24 1.18
N SER A 174 -13.08 -0.44 1.87
CA SER A 174 -13.00 -0.62 3.32
C SER A 174 -11.97 -1.69 3.72
N LEU A 175 -11.48 -2.47 2.76
CA LEU A 175 -10.45 -3.46 3.01
C LEU A 175 -9.13 -2.79 3.35
N TRP A 176 -8.47 -3.31 4.38
CA TRP A 176 -7.11 -2.92 4.72
C TRP A 176 -6.14 -3.61 3.77
N ASN A 177 -6.00 -3.06 2.55
CA ASN A 177 -5.21 -3.65 1.48
C ASN A 177 -4.52 -2.58 0.62
N ALA A 178 -3.45 -2.99 -0.04
CA ALA A 178 -2.77 -2.27 -1.08
C ALA A 178 -2.23 -3.31 -2.07
N PHE A 179 -1.94 -2.93 -3.30
CA PHE A 179 -1.29 -3.85 -4.24
C PHE A 179 -0.51 -3.12 -5.32
N ALA A 180 0.54 -3.77 -5.78
CA ALA A 180 1.34 -3.36 -6.92
C ALA A 180 1.00 -4.22 -8.15
N MET A 181 0.93 -3.57 -9.32
CA MET A 181 0.67 -4.26 -10.59
C MET A 181 1.42 -3.61 -11.74
N ARG A 182 1.48 -4.32 -12.86
CA ARG A 182 2.00 -3.77 -14.12
C ARG A 182 0.91 -3.81 -15.18
N LEU A 183 0.55 -2.65 -15.69
CA LEU A 183 -0.51 -2.51 -16.69
C LEU A 183 0.10 -1.96 -17.98
N LEU A 184 0.07 -2.75 -19.06
CA LEU A 184 0.67 -2.41 -20.36
C LEU A 184 2.13 -1.91 -20.25
N GLY A 185 2.90 -2.50 -19.31
CA GLY A 185 4.29 -2.09 -19.06
C GLY A 185 4.46 -0.98 -18.02
N THR A 186 3.42 -0.20 -17.72
CA THR A 186 3.45 0.86 -16.72
C THR A 186 3.38 0.27 -15.30
N PRO A 187 4.33 0.60 -14.40
CA PRO A 187 4.26 0.19 -13.02
C PRO A 187 3.21 1.03 -12.27
N VAL A 188 2.29 0.37 -11.59
CA VAL A 188 1.18 1.00 -10.87
C VAL A 188 1.09 0.43 -9.45
N VAL A 189 0.87 1.31 -8.48
CA VAL A 189 0.53 0.96 -7.08
C VAL A 189 -0.87 1.47 -6.79
N VAL A 190 -1.70 0.65 -6.19
CA VAL A 190 -3.04 1.03 -5.74
C VAL A 190 -3.10 0.89 -4.23
N LEU A 191 -3.44 1.99 -3.56
CA LEU A 191 -3.66 2.04 -2.12
C LEU A 191 -5.16 2.18 -1.85
N TYR A 192 -5.71 1.33 -1.01
CA TYR A 192 -7.10 1.47 -0.62
C TYR A 192 -7.26 2.49 0.51
N SER A 193 -8.35 3.27 0.47
CA SER A 193 -8.64 4.31 1.45
C SER A 193 -8.68 3.76 2.88
N GLY A 194 -9.17 2.53 3.08
CA GLY A 194 -9.20 1.90 4.39
C GLY A 194 -7.83 1.77 5.07
N VAL A 195 -6.74 1.56 4.30
CA VAL A 195 -5.37 1.57 4.81
C VAL A 195 -4.96 2.99 5.22
N ILE A 196 -5.18 3.95 4.31
CA ILE A 196 -4.76 5.33 4.48
C ILE A 196 -5.49 5.94 5.69
N ASP A 197 -6.81 5.83 5.72
CA ASP A 197 -7.65 6.37 6.79
C ASP A 197 -7.26 5.80 8.16
N SER A 198 -7.03 4.49 8.24
CA SER A 198 -6.66 3.82 9.49
C SER A 198 -5.33 4.30 10.05
N ILE A 199 -4.40 4.71 9.20
CA ILE A 199 -3.06 5.17 9.58
C ILE A 199 -3.06 6.68 9.82
N LEU A 200 -3.67 7.47 8.91
CA LEU A 200 -3.67 8.93 9.02
C LEU A 200 -4.49 9.42 10.21
N LEU A 201 -5.59 8.75 10.57
CA LEU A 201 -6.36 9.04 11.78
C LEU A 201 -5.52 8.97 13.06
N LYS A 202 -4.44 8.19 13.06
CA LYS A 202 -3.51 8.04 14.17
C LYS A 202 -2.28 8.97 14.06
N GLY A 203 -2.13 9.69 12.95
CA GLY A 203 -1.00 10.61 12.71
C GLY A 203 0.35 9.92 12.52
N ASP A 204 0.38 8.61 12.28
CA ASP A 204 1.64 7.88 12.12
C ASP A 204 2.03 7.68 10.64
N HIS A 205 2.65 8.70 10.08
CA HIS A 205 3.14 8.68 8.70
C HIS A 205 4.20 7.58 8.43
N ARG A 206 4.89 7.07 9.45
CA ARG A 206 5.90 6.00 9.27
C ARG A 206 5.25 4.64 8.99
N GLN A 207 4.07 4.37 9.56
CA GLN A 207 3.29 3.18 9.18
C GLN A 207 2.85 3.26 7.72
N LEU A 208 2.42 4.44 7.25
CA LEU A 208 2.08 4.65 5.84
C LEU A 208 3.31 4.46 4.95
N ALA A 209 4.48 4.94 5.37
CA ALA A 209 5.74 4.73 4.66
C ALA A 209 6.09 3.24 4.56
N PHE A 210 5.81 2.43 5.59
CA PHE A 210 5.98 0.98 5.51
C PHE A 210 5.11 0.37 4.41
N VAL A 211 3.82 0.70 4.36
CA VAL A 211 2.89 0.16 3.35
C VAL A 211 3.31 0.60 1.94
N VAL A 212 3.56 1.89 1.75
CA VAL A 212 4.01 2.43 0.45
C VAL A 212 5.33 1.78 0.03
N GLY A 213 6.29 1.67 0.93
CA GLY A 213 7.59 1.02 0.66
C GLY A 213 7.45 -0.45 0.32
N HIS A 214 6.54 -1.18 0.97
CA HIS A 214 6.23 -2.57 0.66
C HIS A 214 5.74 -2.74 -0.78
N GLU A 215 4.76 -1.93 -1.20
CA GLU A 215 4.21 -1.98 -2.56
C GLU A 215 5.24 -1.56 -3.62
N LEU A 216 6.02 -0.52 -3.34
CA LEU A 216 7.15 -0.13 -4.19
C LEU A 216 8.19 -1.26 -4.30
N GLY A 217 8.38 -2.03 -3.23
CA GLY A 217 9.25 -3.19 -3.20
C GLY A 217 8.90 -4.23 -4.25
N HIS A 218 7.61 -4.49 -4.52
CA HIS A 218 7.19 -5.39 -5.58
C HIS A 218 7.67 -4.94 -6.97
N HIS A 219 7.72 -3.63 -7.24
CA HIS A 219 8.25 -3.10 -8.49
C HIS A 219 9.78 -3.15 -8.52
N TYR A 220 10.44 -2.68 -7.47
CA TYR A 220 11.90 -2.51 -7.45
C TYR A 220 12.65 -3.84 -7.36
N ALA A 221 12.10 -4.83 -6.65
CA ALA A 221 12.63 -6.20 -6.64
C ALA A 221 12.29 -7.00 -7.92
N GLY A 222 11.53 -6.42 -8.85
CA GLY A 222 11.19 -7.05 -10.14
C GLY A 222 10.14 -8.15 -10.06
N HIS A 223 9.33 -8.20 -8.99
CA HIS A 223 8.31 -9.22 -8.76
C HIS A 223 7.20 -9.21 -9.81
N LEU A 224 7.00 -8.10 -10.52
CA LEU A 224 5.96 -7.88 -11.52
C LEU A 224 6.51 -7.84 -12.96
N GLY A 225 7.78 -8.18 -13.14
CA GLY A 225 8.48 -8.25 -14.42
C GLY A 225 8.71 -9.68 -14.90
N TRP A 226 9.91 -9.94 -15.41
CA TRP A 226 10.32 -11.25 -15.91
C TRP A 226 10.23 -12.37 -14.88
N LYS A 227 10.54 -12.09 -13.62
CA LYS A 227 10.41 -13.05 -12.52
C LYS A 227 8.96 -13.54 -12.38
N HIS A 228 7.99 -12.64 -12.51
CA HIS A 228 6.58 -13.00 -12.47
C HIS A 228 6.16 -13.86 -13.68
N PHE A 229 6.63 -13.51 -14.87
CA PHE A 229 6.38 -14.28 -16.08
C PHE A 229 6.84 -15.73 -15.92
N PHE A 230 8.11 -15.97 -15.55
CA PHE A 230 8.64 -17.32 -15.34
C PHE A 230 7.96 -18.04 -14.18
N ALA A 231 7.64 -17.35 -13.09
CA ALA A 231 6.90 -17.93 -11.98
C ALA A 231 5.50 -18.38 -12.39
N SER A 232 4.85 -17.69 -13.31
CA SER A 232 3.55 -18.06 -13.86
C SER A 232 3.62 -19.31 -14.72
N TRP A 233 4.68 -19.51 -15.50
CA TRP A 233 4.91 -20.72 -16.25
C TRP A 233 5.19 -21.93 -15.36
N GLY A 234 5.85 -21.72 -14.21
CA GLY A 234 6.06 -22.77 -13.18
C GLY A 234 4.84 -23.07 -12.32
N SER A 235 3.67 -22.51 -12.65
CA SER A 235 2.45 -22.64 -11.80
C SER A 235 1.91 -24.09 -11.68
N TRP A 236 2.26 -25.00 -12.58
CA TRP A 236 1.94 -26.41 -12.47
C TRP A 236 2.64 -27.06 -11.27
N CYS A 237 3.79 -26.56 -10.83
CA CYS A 237 4.47 -26.99 -9.63
C CYS A 237 4.14 -26.02 -8.47
N ILE A 238 3.07 -26.34 -7.75
CA ILE A 238 2.43 -25.42 -6.80
C ILE A 238 3.38 -25.00 -5.65
N TRP A 239 4.16 -25.93 -5.09
CA TRP A 239 4.95 -25.67 -3.88
C TRP A 239 6.12 -24.70 -4.09
N PRO A 240 6.99 -24.84 -5.12
CA PRO A 240 8.03 -23.82 -5.42
C PRO A 240 7.42 -22.44 -5.69
N ARG A 241 6.30 -22.38 -6.42
CA ARG A 241 5.58 -21.15 -6.71
C ARG A 241 5.09 -20.47 -5.43
N LEU A 242 4.46 -21.22 -4.53
CA LEU A 242 3.97 -20.69 -3.24
C LEU A 242 5.12 -20.30 -2.32
N TRP A 243 6.21 -21.08 -2.33
CA TRP A 243 7.42 -20.72 -1.58
C TRP A 243 8.02 -19.42 -2.09
N TYR A 244 8.20 -19.26 -3.39
CA TYR A 244 8.67 -18.02 -4.01
C TYR A 244 7.74 -16.84 -3.69
N SER A 245 6.42 -17.05 -3.75
CA SER A 245 5.43 -16.01 -3.40
C SER A 245 5.64 -15.50 -1.97
N ARG A 246 5.83 -16.42 -1.00
CA ARG A 246 6.11 -16.02 0.39
C ARG A 246 7.46 -15.31 0.57
N ARG A 247 8.50 -15.71 -0.18
CA ARG A 247 9.81 -15.04 -0.08
C ARG A 247 9.77 -13.59 -0.59
N ARG A 248 8.98 -13.33 -1.61
CA ARG A 248 8.74 -11.97 -2.11
C ARG A 248 8.15 -11.04 -1.06
N GLU A 249 7.25 -11.53 -0.23
CA GLU A 249 6.65 -10.72 0.85
C GLU A 249 7.70 -10.29 1.87
N PHE A 250 8.62 -11.18 2.26
CA PHE A 250 9.71 -10.80 3.15
C PHE A 250 10.66 -9.77 2.51
N THR A 251 10.92 -9.89 1.22
CA THR A 251 11.66 -8.87 0.48
C THR A 251 10.92 -7.53 0.54
N CYS A 252 9.62 -7.51 0.26
CA CYS A 252 8.81 -6.29 0.28
C CYS A 252 8.71 -5.68 1.69
N ASP A 253 8.65 -6.52 2.74
CA ASP A 253 8.73 -6.06 4.14
C ASP A 253 10.05 -5.33 4.43
N ARG A 254 11.17 -5.77 3.85
CA ARG A 254 12.46 -5.09 3.97
C ARG A 254 12.47 -3.73 3.27
N TYR A 255 11.84 -3.61 2.09
CA TYR A 255 11.62 -2.32 1.43
C TYR A 255 10.72 -1.41 2.27
N GLY A 256 9.61 -1.94 2.80
CA GLY A 256 8.72 -1.21 3.70
C GLY A 256 9.45 -0.70 4.94
N LEU A 257 10.23 -1.56 5.58
CA LEU A 257 11.03 -1.21 6.75
C LEU A 257 12.07 -0.12 6.45
N ALA A 258 12.77 -0.23 5.31
CA ALA A 258 13.74 0.78 4.87
C ALA A 258 13.08 2.12 4.53
N CYS A 259 11.86 2.10 3.99
CA CYS A 259 11.05 3.30 3.73
C CYS A 259 10.59 3.95 5.04
N ALA A 260 10.01 3.18 5.96
CA ALA A 260 9.55 3.65 7.25
C ALA A 260 10.69 4.19 8.13
N GLY A 261 11.86 3.55 8.05
CA GLY A 261 13.03 3.90 8.85
C GLY A 261 12.84 3.73 10.35
N SER A 262 11.89 2.89 10.77
CA SER A 262 11.57 2.56 12.15
C SER A 262 11.02 1.14 12.23
N LEU A 263 11.63 0.31 13.09
CA LEU A 263 11.15 -1.04 13.36
C LEU A 263 9.77 -1.01 14.03
N GLU A 264 9.57 -0.09 14.97
CA GLU A 264 8.29 0.03 15.66
C GLU A 264 7.15 0.34 14.69
N ALA A 265 7.32 1.30 13.79
CA ALA A 265 6.31 1.66 12.80
C ALA A 265 5.98 0.49 11.85
N ALA A 266 7.00 -0.26 11.41
CA ALA A 266 6.82 -1.47 10.60
C ALA A 266 6.05 -2.56 11.34
N GLN A 267 6.37 -2.80 12.61
CA GLN A 267 5.65 -3.76 13.46
C GLN A 267 4.20 -3.34 13.67
N ARG A 268 3.95 -2.05 13.92
CA ARG A 268 2.58 -1.50 14.05
C ARG A 268 1.78 -1.66 12.77
N ALA A 269 2.37 -1.41 11.61
CA ALA A 269 1.72 -1.63 10.32
C ALA A 269 1.30 -3.10 10.13
N ILE A 270 2.17 -4.06 10.47
CA ILE A 270 1.83 -5.49 10.43
C ILE A 270 0.77 -5.86 11.49
N CYS A 271 0.81 -5.27 12.69
CA CYS A 271 -0.24 -5.45 13.69
C CYS A 271 -1.59 -4.91 13.19
N ASN A 272 -1.61 -3.75 12.52
CA ASN A 272 -2.82 -3.23 11.87
C ASN A 272 -3.41 -4.24 10.88
N MET A 273 -2.57 -4.87 10.09
CA MET A 273 -2.99 -5.93 9.15
C MET A 273 -3.54 -7.17 9.86
N ALA A 274 -2.98 -7.53 11.03
CA ALA A 274 -3.37 -8.72 11.79
C ALA A 274 -4.71 -8.57 12.52
N VAL A 275 -4.96 -7.43 13.17
CA VAL A 275 -6.06 -7.24 14.12
C VAL A 275 -6.90 -5.99 13.86
N GLY A 276 -6.56 -5.22 12.82
CA GLY A 276 -7.22 -3.95 12.49
C GLY A 276 -6.70 -2.77 13.30
N ALA A 277 -6.95 -1.56 12.77
CA ALA A 277 -6.37 -0.32 13.28
C ALA A 277 -6.71 -0.02 14.75
N GLN A 278 -7.93 -0.33 15.20
CA GLN A 278 -8.38 -0.03 16.55
C GLN A 278 -7.69 -0.89 17.63
N LEU A 279 -7.27 -2.09 17.28
CA LEU A 279 -6.67 -3.05 18.21
C LEU A 279 -5.14 -3.13 18.10
N ALA A 280 -4.56 -2.65 17.02
CA ALA A 280 -3.13 -2.77 16.76
C ALA A 280 -2.24 -2.22 17.89
N ASP A 281 -2.63 -1.09 18.50
CA ASP A 281 -1.86 -0.46 19.59
C ASP A 281 -1.92 -1.25 20.89
N ARG A 282 -2.87 -2.19 21.01
CA ARG A 282 -3.01 -3.09 22.18
C ARG A 282 -2.22 -4.39 22.00
N VAL A 283 -1.66 -4.63 20.81
CA VAL A 283 -0.86 -5.83 20.55
C VAL A 283 0.49 -5.72 21.25
N ASN A 284 0.77 -6.67 22.12
CA ASN A 284 2.12 -6.88 22.63
C ASN A 284 2.92 -7.67 21.60
N VAL A 285 3.79 -6.97 20.86
CA VAL A 285 4.59 -7.53 19.78
C VAL A 285 5.48 -8.67 20.27
N HIS A 286 6.09 -8.53 21.44
CA HIS A 286 6.96 -9.56 22.03
C HIS A 286 6.17 -10.84 22.31
N GLU A 287 4.96 -10.71 22.90
CA GLU A 287 4.11 -11.86 23.18
C GLU A 287 3.59 -12.51 21.88
N ALA A 288 3.22 -11.71 20.87
CA ALA A 288 2.80 -12.22 19.57
C ALA A 288 3.91 -13.03 18.86
N THR A 289 5.16 -12.54 18.90
CA THR A 289 6.31 -13.25 18.33
C THR A 289 6.67 -14.50 19.15
N ARG A 290 6.49 -14.48 20.48
CA ARG A 290 6.65 -15.66 21.34
C ARG A 290 5.62 -16.74 20.99
N GLN A 291 4.35 -16.35 20.82
CA GLN A 291 3.28 -17.26 20.40
C GLN A 291 3.58 -17.90 19.04
N TRP A 292 4.09 -17.12 18.09
CA TRP A 292 4.52 -17.64 16.80
C TRP A 292 5.64 -18.67 16.97
N SER A 293 6.68 -18.35 17.74
CA SER A 293 7.83 -19.22 17.97
C SER A 293 7.42 -20.57 18.57
N ALA A 294 6.41 -20.58 19.46
CA ALA A 294 5.88 -21.78 20.06
C ALA A 294 5.10 -22.66 19.06
N ARG A 295 4.37 -22.03 18.11
CA ARG A 295 3.43 -22.73 17.21
C ARG A 295 3.96 -23.04 15.82
N ARG A 296 5.02 -22.34 15.36
CA ARG A 296 5.55 -22.50 14.00
C ARG A 296 5.98 -23.93 13.65
N GLY A 297 6.27 -24.76 14.65
CA GLY A 297 6.64 -26.18 14.51
C GLY A 297 5.46 -27.12 14.36
N GLU A 298 4.25 -26.70 14.68
CA GLU A 298 3.05 -27.56 14.64
C GLU A 298 2.76 -28.02 13.20
N PHE A 299 2.34 -29.29 13.08
CA PHE A 299 2.11 -29.92 11.78
C PHE A 299 1.11 -29.14 10.92
N PHE A 300 -0.05 -28.80 11.46
CA PHE A 300 -1.07 -28.10 10.68
C PHE A 300 -0.70 -26.65 10.36
N VAL A 301 0.09 -25.96 11.19
CA VAL A 301 0.62 -24.64 10.90
C VAL A 301 1.58 -24.71 9.71
N ARG A 302 2.50 -25.69 9.69
CA ARG A 302 3.41 -25.93 8.56
C ARG A 302 2.65 -26.36 7.31
N TYR A 303 1.69 -27.26 7.45
CA TYR A 303 0.84 -27.70 6.33
C TYR A 303 0.09 -26.53 5.71
N ARG A 304 -0.54 -25.68 6.53
CA ARG A 304 -1.23 -24.46 6.05
C ARG A 304 -0.28 -23.51 5.33
N ALA A 305 0.95 -23.34 5.84
CA ALA A 305 1.97 -22.52 5.20
C ALA A 305 2.34 -23.01 3.79
N LEU A 306 2.34 -24.32 3.53
CA LEU A 306 2.67 -24.86 2.21
C LEU A 306 1.68 -24.41 1.12
N TYR A 307 0.42 -24.18 1.47
CA TYR A 307 -0.65 -23.77 0.54
C TYR A 307 -0.95 -22.28 0.57
N SER A 308 -0.22 -21.48 1.35
CA SER A 308 -0.43 -20.04 1.43
C SER A 308 0.45 -19.30 0.40
N THR A 309 -0.16 -18.31 -0.27
CA THR A 309 0.56 -17.37 -1.15
C THR A 309 1.34 -16.31 -0.36
N HIS A 310 0.90 -16.02 0.87
CA HIS A 310 1.53 -15.05 1.77
C HIS A 310 2.05 -15.77 3.01
N PRO A 311 3.15 -15.30 3.63
CA PRO A 311 3.59 -15.80 4.94
C PRO A 311 2.55 -15.47 6.02
N HIS A 312 2.57 -16.22 7.10
CA HIS A 312 1.74 -15.87 8.25
C HIS A 312 2.13 -14.49 8.79
N THR A 313 1.15 -13.69 9.19
CA THR A 313 1.37 -12.33 9.66
C THR A 313 2.34 -12.28 10.85
N LEU A 314 2.25 -13.25 11.77
CA LEU A 314 3.17 -13.35 12.91
C LEU A 314 4.60 -13.77 12.48
N ASP A 315 4.75 -14.50 11.37
CA ASP A 315 6.06 -14.83 10.80
C ASP A 315 6.74 -13.56 10.25
N ARG A 316 5.98 -12.74 9.50
CA ARG A 316 6.45 -11.44 9.03
C ARG A 316 6.88 -10.55 10.22
N LEU A 317 6.05 -10.47 11.26
CA LEU A 317 6.34 -9.70 12.47
C LEU A 317 7.64 -10.18 13.15
N ALA A 318 7.83 -11.51 13.24
CA ALA A 318 9.00 -12.11 13.89
C ALA A 318 10.31 -11.91 13.11
N THR A 319 10.25 -11.70 11.79
CA THR A 319 11.45 -11.53 10.94
C THR A 319 11.94 -10.07 10.87
N LEU A 320 11.07 -9.09 11.17
CA LEU A 320 11.41 -7.67 11.09
C LEU A 320 12.62 -7.24 11.93
N PRO A 321 12.80 -7.69 13.19
CA PRO A 321 13.96 -7.25 13.99
C PRO A 321 15.32 -7.63 13.37
N ALA A 322 15.42 -8.84 12.80
CA ALA A 322 16.63 -9.27 12.11
C ALA A 322 16.87 -8.44 10.84
N ALA A 323 15.81 -8.18 10.06
CA ALA A 323 15.88 -7.31 8.89
C ALA A 323 16.28 -5.87 9.28
N ALA A 324 15.78 -5.33 10.38
CA ALA A 324 16.14 -4.00 10.88
C ALA A 324 17.61 -3.91 11.23
N ALA A 325 18.15 -4.92 11.93
CA ALA A 325 19.57 -4.98 12.24
C ALA A 325 20.46 -5.03 10.98
N GLU A 326 20.09 -5.85 9.98
CA GLU A 326 20.83 -5.94 8.72
C GLU A 326 20.77 -4.64 7.89
N LEU A 327 19.66 -3.91 7.95
CA LEU A 327 19.46 -2.65 7.22
C LEU A 327 19.93 -1.42 7.99
N GLY A 328 20.33 -1.55 9.26
CA GLY A 328 20.71 -0.45 10.13
C GLY A 328 19.52 0.47 10.46
N VAL A 329 18.31 -0.09 10.50
CA VAL A 329 17.09 0.65 10.89
C VAL A 329 16.96 0.61 12.41
N PRO A 330 16.77 1.76 13.07
CA PRO A 330 16.63 1.82 14.52
C PRO A 330 15.39 1.06 15.01
N ALA A 331 15.51 0.55 16.26
CA ALA A 331 14.46 -0.15 16.97
C ALA A 331 13.24 0.75 17.25
#